data_c6c29c3b7986ab033d3e3ee88045b9d6
#
_entry.id   c6c29c3b7986ab033d3e3ee88045b9d6
#
_cell.length_a   1.000
_cell.length_b   1.000
_cell.length_c   1.000
_cell.angle_alpha   90.00
_cell.angle_beta   90.00
_cell.angle_gamma   90.00
#
_symmetry.space_group_name_H-M   'P 1'
#
loop_
_entity.id
_entity.type
_entity.pdbx_description
1 polymer ?
#
loop_
_entity_poly.entity_id
_entity_poly.type
_entity_poly.pdbx_seq_one_letter_code
_entity_poly.pdbx_strand_id
1 'polypeptide(L)'
;MKSLDVGLVIDGSTSAGSDNFKRSLEFLSKLVGHLSVSPQGTHVGAIVYGSTASVKFNLAKSEYHALSKLQAAIKAFDFPGGGTRTDLAMQLAASGIFSPAAGDRGDAGNVLVVLTQGKTISGSAPYKDVLKPLQVRARGKR
;
A
#
# COMPACT_ATOMS: atom_id res chain seq x y z
N MET A 1 15.62 -11.56 -10.20
CA MET A 1 14.83 -10.47 -9.62
C MET A 1 14.82 -10.58 -8.12
N LYS A 2 15.11 -9.50 -7.46
CA LYS A 2 15.11 -9.49 -6.02
C LYS A 2 13.72 -9.58 -5.45
N SER A 3 13.59 -10.29 -4.36
CA SER A 3 12.32 -10.33 -3.63
C SER A 3 12.12 -9.03 -2.87
N LEU A 4 10.89 -8.52 -2.91
CA LEU A 4 10.53 -7.29 -2.23
C LEU A 4 9.34 -7.53 -1.32
N ASP A 5 9.27 -6.75 -0.26
CA ASP A 5 8.07 -6.62 0.56
C ASP A 5 7.48 -5.24 0.25
N VAL A 6 6.31 -5.21 -0.36
CA VAL A 6 5.71 -3.99 -0.89
C VAL A 6 4.46 -3.65 -0.10
N GLY A 7 4.41 -2.44 0.41
CA GLY A 7 3.20 -1.94 1.06
C GLY A 7 2.52 -0.92 0.16
N LEU A 8 1.24 -1.12 -0.08
CA LEU A 8 0.42 -0.20 -0.85
C LEU A 8 -0.44 0.60 0.10
N VAL A 9 -0.41 1.92 -0.02
CA VAL A 9 -1.23 2.80 0.81
C VAL A 9 -2.09 3.63 -0.12
N ILE A 10 -3.41 3.48 0.00
CA ILE A 10 -4.36 3.98 -0.99
C ILE A 10 -5.34 4.95 -0.35
N ASP A 11 -5.39 6.16 -0.89
CA ASP A 11 -6.27 7.21 -0.42
C ASP A 11 -7.70 6.93 -0.89
N GLY A 12 -8.57 6.60 0.06
CA GLY A 12 -9.98 6.38 -0.20
C GLY A 12 -10.87 7.47 0.39
N SER A 13 -10.32 8.65 0.61
CA SER A 13 -11.08 9.75 1.20
C SER A 13 -12.11 10.31 0.23
N THR A 14 -13.11 11.00 0.76
CA THR A 14 -14.12 11.68 -0.06
C THR A 14 -13.47 12.71 -0.97
N SER A 15 -12.44 13.40 -0.50
CA SER A 15 -11.77 14.42 -1.32
C SER A 15 -11.04 13.79 -2.50
N ALA A 16 -10.55 12.56 -2.37
CA ALA A 16 -9.97 11.86 -3.50
C ALA A 16 -11.03 11.46 -4.52
N GLY A 17 -12.20 11.05 -4.04
CA GLY A 17 -13.32 10.71 -4.90
C GLY A 17 -13.29 9.25 -5.33
N SER A 18 -14.49 8.71 -5.57
CA SER A 18 -14.61 7.30 -5.92
C SER A 18 -14.01 6.97 -7.28
N ASP A 19 -14.07 7.89 -8.23
CA ASP A 19 -13.50 7.64 -9.56
C ASP A 19 -11.99 7.54 -9.49
N ASN A 20 -11.35 8.45 -8.75
CA ASN A 20 -9.91 8.39 -8.57
C ASN A 20 -9.49 7.17 -7.78
N PHE A 21 -10.32 6.79 -6.81
CA PHE A 21 -10.07 5.57 -6.05
C PHE A 21 -10.03 4.36 -6.99
N LYS A 22 -11.01 4.25 -7.87
CA LYS A 22 -11.04 3.14 -8.83
C LYS A 22 -9.84 3.16 -9.75
N ARG A 23 -9.44 4.35 -10.23
CA ARG A 23 -8.25 4.44 -11.07
C ARG A 23 -7.01 4.01 -10.34
N SER A 24 -6.92 4.36 -9.05
CA SER A 24 -5.80 3.91 -8.22
C SER A 24 -5.74 2.40 -8.14
N LEU A 25 -6.90 1.75 -7.93
CA LEU A 25 -6.93 0.30 -7.84
C LEU A 25 -6.52 -0.34 -9.18
N GLU A 26 -6.97 0.21 -10.29
CA GLU A 26 -6.58 -0.30 -11.60
C GLU A 26 -5.08 -0.15 -11.83
N PHE A 27 -4.55 1.01 -11.47
CA PHE A 27 -3.11 1.24 -11.61
C PHE A 27 -2.31 0.25 -10.76
N LEU A 28 -2.72 0.06 -9.51
CA LEU A 28 -1.98 -0.83 -8.62
C LEU A 28 -2.09 -2.28 -9.05
N SER A 29 -3.24 -2.67 -9.57
CA SER A 29 -3.42 -4.01 -10.10
C SER A 29 -2.42 -4.29 -11.24
N LYS A 30 -2.19 -3.30 -12.09
CA LYS A 30 -1.21 -3.42 -13.15
C LYS A 30 0.21 -3.38 -12.62
N LEU A 31 0.46 -2.50 -11.65
CA LEU A 31 1.79 -2.37 -11.07
C LEU A 31 2.28 -3.68 -10.48
N VAL A 32 1.44 -4.35 -9.70
CA VAL A 32 1.87 -5.60 -9.06
C VAL A 32 2.17 -6.67 -10.10
N GLY A 33 1.61 -6.56 -11.30
CA GLY A 33 1.93 -7.48 -12.39
C GLY A 33 3.38 -7.43 -12.81
N HIS A 34 4.09 -6.38 -12.46
CA HIS A 34 5.51 -6.22 -12.79
C HIS A 34 6.45 -6.57 -11.65
N LEU A 35 5.93 -7.12 -10.55
CA LEU A 35 6.72 -7.25 -9.33
C LEU A 35 7.13 -8.69 -9.00
N SER A 36 6.90 -9.63 -9.88
CA SER A 36 7.28 -11.04 -9.65
C SER A 36 6.67 -11.59 -8.35
N VAL A 37 5.37 -11.42 -8.22
CA VAL A 37 4.64 -11.88 -7.04
C VAL A 37 4.62 -13.40 -7.02
N SER A 38 5.09 -13.99 -5.93
CA SER A 38 5.10 -15.44 -5.75
C SER A 38 5.42 -15.74 -4.29
N PRO A 39 5.24 -17.00 -3.85
CA PRO A 39 5.58 -17.33 -2.46
C PRO A 39 7.04 -17.05 -2.10
N GLN A 40 7.97 -17.27 -3.04
CA GLN A 40 9.38 -17.01 -2.79
C GLN A 40 9.81 -15.64 -3.32
N GLY A 41 8.94 -14.94 -4.03
CA GLY A 41 9.27 -13.67 -4.65
C GLY A 41 8.77 -12.48 -3.85
N THR A 42 8.10 -11.57 -4.55
CA THR A 42 7.59 -10.35 -3.93
C THR A 42 6.28 -10.63 -3.23
N HIS A 43 6.15 -10.08 -2.02
CA HIS A 43 4.91 -10.11 -1.25
C HIS A 43 4.36 -8.70 -1.14
N VAL A 44 3.03 -8.57 -1.10
CA VAL A 44 2.36 -7.28 -1.12
C VAL A 44 1.36 -7.22 0.02
N GLY A 45 1.39 -6.12 0.76
CA GLY A 45 0.36 -5.78 1.73
C GLY A 45 -0.33 -4.50 1.29
N ALA A 46 -1.52 -4.25 1.80
CA ALA A 46 -2.29 -3.10 1.35
C ALA A 46 -3.08 -2.47 2.49
N ILE A 47 -3.12 -1.14 2.47
CA ILE A 47 -3.89 -0.32 3.39
C ILE A 47 -4.76 0.60 2.56
N VAL A 48 -6.02 0.74 2.95
CA VAL A 48 -6.93 1.75 2.41
C VAL A 48 -7.32 2.66 3.55
N TYR A 49 -7.33 3.95 3.31
CA TYR A 49 -7.65 4.89 4.36
C TYR A 49 -8.63 5.97 3.90
N GLY A 50 -9.30 6.55 4.87
CA GLY A 50 -10.17 7.70 4.77
C GLY A 50 -10.16 8.36 6.13
N SER A 51 -11.28 8.36 6.85
CA SER A 51 -11.32 8.85 8.24
C SER A 51 -10.52 7.96 9.17
N THR A 52 -10.38 6.68 8.83
CA THR A 52 -9.54 5.73 9.54
C THR A 52 -8.71 4.97 8.53
N ALA A 53 -7.80 4.15 8.99
CA ALA A 53 -6.97 3.33 8.12
C ALA A 53 -7.19 1.86 8.45
N SER A 54 -7.21 1.03 7.41
CA SER A 54 -7.37 -0.42 7.59
C SER A 54 -6.35 -1.18 6.79
N VAL A 55 -5.76 -2.19 7.41
CA VAL A 55 -4.94 -3.15 6.67
C VAL A 55 -5.89 -4.11 5.98
N LYS A 56 -5.87 -4.14 4.66
CA LYS A 56 -6.72 -5.06 3.90
C LYS A 56 -6.13 -6.46 3.91
N PHE A 57 -4.81 -6.55 3.77
CA PHE A 57 -4.07 -7.78 4.00
C PHE A 57 -2.61 -7.40 4.23
N ASN A 58 -1.91 -8.22 4.98
CA ASN A 58 -0.50 -7.97 5.25
C ASN A 58 0.37 -8.84 4.33
N LEU A 59 1.68 -8.77 4.53
CA LEU A 59 2.64 -9.47 3.68
C LEU A 59 2.56 -10.98 3.88
N ALA A 60 2.09 -11.42 5.02
CA ALA A 60 2.04 -12.85 5.35
C ALA A 60 0.84 -13.59 4.76
N LYS A 61 -0.10 -12.87 4.12
CA LYS A 61 -1.31 -13.48 3.60
C LYS A 61 -0.98 -14.30 2.36
N SER A 62 -0.82 -15.58 2.52
CA SER A 62 -0.31 -16.46 1.47
C SER A 62 -1.25 -16.55 0.26
N GLU A 63 -2.53 -16.32 0.47
CA GLU A 63 -3.49 -16.30 -0.62
C GLU A 63 -3.07 -15.29 -1.69
N TYR A 64 -2.49 -14.19 -1.29
CA TYR A 64 -2.10 -13.11 -2.19
C TYR A 64 -0.63 -13.16 -2.59
N HIS A 65 0.01 -14.30 -2.38
CA HIS A 65 1.29 -14.60 -3.00
C HIS A 65 1.08 -15.20 -4.40
N ALA A 66 -0.15 -15.13 -4.89
CA ALA A 66 -0.51 -15.52 -6.25
C ALA A 66 -1.02 -14.27 -6.98
N LEU A 67 -0.42 -13.95 -8.10
CA LEU A 67 -0.68 -12.68 -8.77
C LEU A 67 -2.14 -12.46 -9.11
N SER A 68 -2.81 -13.45 -9.70
CA SER A 68 -4.20 -13.25 -10.11
C SER A 68 -5.12 -12.98 -8.93
N LYS A 69 -4.88 -13.66 -7.80
CA LYS A 69 -5.70 -13.43 -6.62
C LYS A 69 -5.41 -12.08 -6.00
N LEU A 70 -4.15 -11.67 -6.01
CA LEU A 70 -3.76 -10.35 -5.52
C LEU A 70 -4.43 -9.25 -6.35
N GLN A 71 -4.38 -9.36 -7.66
CA GLN A 71 -4.98 -8.37 -8.54
C GLN A 71 -6.48 -8.27 -8.33
N ALA A 72 -7.15 -9.41 -8.19
CA ALA A 72 -8.59 -9.42 -7.95
C ALA A 72 -8.92 -8.77 -6.61
N ALA A 73 -8.13 -9.04 -5.58
CA ALA A 73 -8.36 -8.45 -4.26
C ALA A 73 -8.21 -6.93 -4.31
N ILE A 74 -7.19 -6.44 -4.99
CA ILE A 74 -6.97 -5.00 -5.10
C ILE A 74 -8.16 -4.33 -5.78
N LYS A 75 -8.61 -4.88 -6.88
CA LYS A 75 -9.73 -4.29 -7.62
C LYS A 75 -11.05 -4.33 -6.85
N ALA A 76 -11.14 -5.18 -5.85
CA ALA A 76 -12.39 -5.37 -5.10
C ALA A 76 -12.48 -4.49 -3.86
N PHE A 77 -11.48 -3.67 -3.56
CA PHE A 77 -11.53 -2.80 -2.38
C PHE A 77 -12.70 -1.83 -2.48
N ASP A 78 -13.40 -1.67 -1.37
CA ASP A 78 -14.51 -0.73 -1.28
C ASP A 78 -14.00 0.67 -0.99
N PHE A 79 -14.68 1.66 -1.55
CA PHE A 79 -14.36 3.06 -1.33
C PHE A 79 -14.91 3.49 0.04
N PRO A 80 -14.03 3.82 1.00
CA PRO A 80 -14.51 4.16 2.34
C PRO A 80 -15.06 5.56 2.46
N GLY A 81 -14.54 6.51 1.69
CA GLY A 81 -14.92 7.90 1.88
C GLY A 81 -14.39 8.47 3.18
N GLY A 82 -14.90 9.62 3.57
CA GLY A 82 -14.55 10.25 4.82
C GLY A 82 -13.35 11.17 4.73
N GLY A 83 -12.68 11.38 5.85
CA GLY A 83 -11.54 12.29 5.94
C GLY A 83 -10.29 11.73 5.29
N THR A 84 -9.20 12.47 5.44
CA THR A 84 -7.93 12.13 4.80
C THR A 84 -6.86 11.96 5.87
N ARG A 85 -6.92 10.85 6.58
CA ARG A 85 -6.01 10.57 7.68
C ARG A 85 -4.79 9.79 7.19
N THR A 86 -4.00 10.45 6.35
CA THR A 86 -2.76 9.86 5.83
C THR A 86 -1.81 9.49 6.96
N ASP A 87 -1.81 10.27 8.03
CA ASP A 87 -0.97 9.99 9.19
C ASP A 87 -1.26 8.62 9.81
N LEU A 88 -2.55 8.28 9.94
CA LEU A 88 -2.93 6.96 10.47
C LEU A 88 -2.48 5.85 9.53
N ALA A 89 -2.61 6.07 8.23
CA ALA A 89 -2.20 5.08 7.26
C ALA A 89 -0.70 4.82 7.32
N MET A 90 0.09 5.88 7.49
CA MET A 90 1.54 5.72 7.57
C MET A 90 1.97 5.00 8.85
N GLN A 91 1.31 5.32 9.97
CA GLN A 91 1.58 4.61 11.21
C GLN A 91 1.22 3.13 11.06
N LEU A 92 0.09 2.87 10.43
CA LEU A 92 -0.38 1.50 10.26
C LEU A 92 0.52 0.72 9.30
N ALA A 93 1.10 1.39 8.31
CA ALA A 93 2.05 0.72 7.42
C ALA A 93 3.27 0.20 8.20
N ALA A 94 3.76 1.01 9.12
CA ALA A 94 4.92 0.60 9.92
C ALA A 94 4.61 -0.59 10.82
N SER A 95 3.43 -0.61 11.43
CA SER A 95 3.10 -1.68 12.38
C SER A 95 2.39 -2.86 11.76
N GLY A 96 1.59 -2.62 10.72
CA GLY A 96 0.71 -3.64 10.16
C GLY A 96 1.19 -4.23 8.84
N ILE A 97 2.21 -3.66 8.23
CA ILE A 97 2.79 -4.20 7.00
C ILE A 97 4.26 -4.52 7.23
N PHE A 98 5.04 -3.54 7.66
CA PHE A 98 6.49 -3.68 7.75
C PHE A 98 6.95 -4.05 9.16
N SER A 99 6.30 -5.07 9.71
CA SER A 99 6.71 -5.64 10.98
C SER A 99 6.86 -7.14 10.81
N PRO A 100 7.71 -7.80 11.60
CA PRO A 100 7.89 -9.25 11.46
C PRO A 100 6.58 -10.01 11.61
N ALA A 101 5.73 -9.57 12.54
CA ALA A 101 4.44 -10.25 12.76
C ALA A 101 3.52 -10.14 11.55
N ALA A 102 3.70 -9.11 10.73
CA ALA A 102 2.89 -8.90 9.53
C ALA A 102 3.53 -9.50 8.27
N GLY A 103 4.67 -10.16 8.41
CA GLY A 103 5.31 -10.85 7.30
C GLY A 103 6.51 -10.13 6.70
N ASP A 104 6.99 -9.06 7.33
CA ASP A 104 8.17 -8.36 6.85
C ASP A 104 9.38 -9.30 6.96
N ARG A 105 10.07 -9.50 5.84
CA ARG A 105 11.19 -10.42 5.77
C ARG A 105 12.49 -9.63 5.85
N GLY A 106 13.39 -10.08 6.69
CA GLY A 106 14.64 -9.36 6.90
C GLY A 106 15.56 -9.33 5.68
N ASP A 107 15.40 -10.29 4.78
CA ASP A 107 16.26 -10.42 3.60
C ASP A 107 15.61 -9.84 2.33
N ALA A 108 14.43 -9.26 2.44
CA ALA A 108 13.77 -8.62 1.30
C ALA A 108 13.78 -7.11 1.50
N GLY A 109 13.95 -6.37 0.41
CA GLY A 109 13.86 -4.92 0.48
C GLY A 109 12.43 -4.47 0.72
N ASN A 110 12.24 -3.42 1.49
CA ASN A 110 10.93 -2.86 1.76
C ASN A 110 10.66 -1.68 0.84
N VAL A 111 9.50 -1.69 0.19
CA VAL A 111 9.08 -0.63 -0.71
C VAL A 111 7.70 -0.17 -0.30
N LEU A 112 7.53 1.12 -0.14
CA LEU A 112 6.24 1.70 0.18
C LEU A 112 5.74 2.49 -1.03
N VAL A 113 4.55 2.16 -1.51
CA VAL A 113 3.91 2.87 -2.62
C VAL A 113 2.69 3.59 -2.06
N VAL A 114 2.69 4.89 -2.15
CA VAL A 114 1.60 5.71 -1.61
C VAL A 114 0.88 6.40 -2.77
N LEU A 115 -0.41 6.13 -2.91
CA LEU A 115 -1.25 6.80 -3.89
C LEU A 115 -2.18 7.76 -3.18
N THR A 116 -2.01 9.03 -3.47
CA THR A 116 -2.82 10.08 -2.87
C THR A 116 -3.11 11.11 -3.96
N GLN A 117 -4.09 11.93 -3.72
CA GLN A 117 -4.42 13.00 -4.66
C GLN A 117 -3.53 14.22 -4.48
N GLY A 118 -2.40 14.04 -3.83
CA GLY A 118 -1.47 15.13 -3.63
C GLY A 118 -1.83 16.00 -2.44
N LYS A 119 -2.93 15.73 -1.80
CA LYS A 119 -3.30 16.46 -0.62
C LYS A 119 -2.75 15.77 0.60
N THR A 120 -2.14 16.52 1.48
CA THR A 120 -1.66 15.96 2.72
C THR A 120 -2.38 16.64 3.85
N ILE A 121 -2.39 15.98 4.99
CA ILE A 121 -2.93 16.57 6.18
C ILE A 121 -1.94 17.62 6.69
N SER A 122 -2.50 18.71 7.15
CA SER A 122 -1.70 19.74 7.78
C SER A 122 -0.80 19.12 8.85
N GLY A 123 0.44 19.46 8.86
CA GLY A 123 1.37 18.92 9.83
C GLY A 123 1.98 17.59 9.46
N SER A 124 1.78 17.13 8.25
CA SER A 124 2.29 15.84 7.80
C SER A 124 3.70 15.92 7.24
N ALA A 125 4.51 16.84 7.72
CA ALA A 125 5.87 17.00 7.23
C ALA A 125 6.69 15.71 7.20
N PRO A 126 6.56 14.80 8.17
CA PRO A 126 7.31 13.56 8.11
C PRO A 126 6.98 12.70 6.90
N TYR A 127 5.88 12.97 6.23
CA TYR A 127 5.44 12.16 5.10
C TYR A 127 5.75 12.79 3.76
N LYS A 128 6.38 13.94 3.74
CA LYS A 128 6.58 14.67 2.49
C LYS A 128 7.22 13.84 1.42
N ASP A 129 8.20 13.05 1.82
CA ASP A 129 8.94 12.25 0.85
C ASP A 129 8.15 11.09 0.30
N VAL A 130 7.12 10.64 1.02
CA VAL A 130 6.34 9.48 0.59
C VAL A 130 4.96 9.84 0.07
N LEU A 131 4.59 11.12 0.12
CA LEU A 131 3.23 11.54 -0.26
C LEU A 131 3.14 12.12 -1.65
N LYS A 132 4.21 12.12 -2.41
CA LYS A 132 4.14 12.54 -3.79
C LYS A 132 3.38 11.51 -4.59
N PRO A 133 2.59 11.92 -5.57
CA PRO A 133 1.86 10.96 -6.39
C PRO A 133 2.81 9.92 -6.95
N LEU A 134 2.42 8.66 -6.86
CA LEU A 134 3.21 7.54 -7.38
C LEU A 134 4.57 7.42 -6.74
N GLN A 135 4.70 7.91 -5.52
CA GLN A 135 5.95 7.84 -4.80
C GLN A 135 6.25 6.38 -4.44
N VAL A 136 7.43 5.93 -4.80
CA VAL A 136 7.94 4.62 -4.40
C VAL A 136 9.17 4.86 -3.56
N ARG A 137 9.21 4.25 -2.39
CA ARG A 137 10.31 4.47 -1.48
C ARG A 137 10.81 3.16 -0.93
N ALA A 138 12.06 2.84 -1.23
CA ALA A 138 12.71 1.67 -0.69
C ALA A 138 13.23 1.97 0.70
N ARG A 139 13.15 1.01 1.59
CA ARG A 139 13.72 1.16 2.91
C ARG A 139 14.21 -0.16 3.44
N GLY A 140 14.91 -0.07 4.52
CA GLY A 140 15.33 -1.23 5.27
C GLY A 140 16.62 -1.83 4.82
N LYS A 141 17.01 -1.63 3.63
CA LYS A 141 18.29 -2.13 3.16
C LYS A 141 19.27 -1.02 3.10
N ARG A 142 20.29 -1.18 3.72
CA ARG A 142 21.30 -0.14 3.74
C ARG A 142 22.64 -0.76 3.61
#